data_f5a07e6d66548dc6843a0bd9d5755e46
#
_entry.id   f5a07e6d66548dc6843a0bd9d5755e46
#
_cell.length_a   1.000
_cell.length_b   1.000
_cell.length_c   1.000
_cell.angle_alpha   90.00
_cell.angle_beta   90.00
_cell.angle_gamma   90.00
#
_symmetry.space_group_name_H-M   'P 1'
#
loop_
_entity.id
_entity.type
_entity.pdbx_description
1 polymer ?
#
loop_
_entity_poly.entity_id
_entity_poly.type
_entity_poly.pdbx_seq_one_letter_code
_entity_poly.pdbx_strand_id
1 'polypeptide(L)'
;SIGVSNFLPEHLDRIINESGVTPAVNQIEVHPYWVQEDMLAANKSRGIVSEAWSPLGRGSAALKEDIIKNLADKYGKNTGQIILRWHTQRGIIPLPKASSLIHQRSNIDIFDFSLTSSEIEQINALNRSDGRVDGQDPNTYEEFD
;
A
#
# COMPACT_ATOMS: atom_id res chain seq x y z
N SER A 1 0.83 -0.82 22.78
CA SER A 1 1.45 -0.45 21.48
C SER A 1 0.83 0.82 20.94
N ILE A 2 1.58 1.56 20.14
CA ILE A 2 1.11 2.75 19.41
C ILE A 2 1.26 2.50 17.91
N GLY A 3 0.49 3.22 17.11
CA GLY A 3 0.64 3.30 15.67
C GLY A 3 0.69 4.76 15.23
N VAL A 4 1.26 4.99 14.06
CA VAL A 4 1.34 6.30 13.44
C VAL A 4 0.82 6.27 12.01
N SER A 5 0.53 7.41 11.42
CA SER A 5 0.11 7.52 10.02
C SER A 5 0.90 8.63 9.33
N ASN A 6 1.34 8.34 8.10
CA ASN A 6 2.09 9.26 7.24
C ASN A 6 3.40 9.79 7.86
N PHE A 7 4.00 9.06 8.80
CA PHE A 7 5.29 9.45 9.38
C PHE A 7 6.41 9.14 8.38
N LEU A 8 7.25 10.13 8.13
CA LEU A 8 8.49 10.02 7.39
C LEU A 8 9.61 9.45 8.28
N PRO A 9 10.75 9.01 7.75
CA PRO A 9 11.84 8.42 8.54
C PRO A 9 12.28 9.32 9.70
N GLU A 10 12.42 10.62 9.49
CA GLU A 10 12.78 11.61 10.51
C GLU A 10 11.73 11.74 11.62
N HIS A 11 10.44 11.62 11.29
CA HIS A 11 9.36 11.64 12.27
C HIS A 11 9.39 10.37 13.12
N LEU A 12 9.68 9.19 12.50
CA LEU A 12 9.83 7.93 13.21
C LEU A 12 11.01 7.97 14.16
N ASP A 13 12.16 8.44 13.70
CA ASP A 13 13.36 8.55 14.53
C ASP A 13 13.14 9.49 15.70
N ARG A 14 12.45 10.61 15.48
CA ARG A 14 12.10 11.55 16.52
C ARG A 14 11.22 10.93 17.59
N ILE A 15 10.09 10.31 17.21
CA ILE A 15 9.17 9.74 18.22
C ILE A 15 9.81 8.60 18.99
N ILE A 16 10.62 7.76 18.34
CA ILE A 16 11.35 6.67 19.00
C ILE A 16 12.36 7.24 20.02
N ASN A 17 13.14 8.25 19.64
CA ASN A 17 14.15 8.83 20.51
C ASN A 17 13.55 9.60 21.70
N GLU A 18 12.45 10.34 21.48
CA GLU A 18 11.82 11.15 22.52
C GLU A 18 10.96 10.33 23.49
N SER A 19 10.28 9.26 23.00
CA SER A 19 9.37 8.45 23.82
C SER A 19 9.97 7.14 24.31
N GLY A 20 11.03 6.65 23.70
CA GLY A 20 11.57 5.31 23.92
C GLY A 20 10.65 4.18 23.38
N VAL A 21 9.61 4.50 22.61
CA VAL A 21 8.62 3.54 22.12
C VAL A 21 8.64 3.52 20.59
N THR A 22 8.92 2.35 20.02
CA THR A 22 8.79 2.12 18.58
C THR A 22 7.32 1.90 18.21
N PRO A 23 6.76 2.65 17.23
CA PRO A 23 5.42 2.38 16.73
C PRO A 23 5.33 0.95 16.16
N ALA A 24 4.22 0.26 16.43
CA ALA A 24 3.99 -1.08 15.87
C ALA A 24 3.67 -1.02 14.37
N VAL A 25 2.98 0.04 13.95
CA VAL A 25 2.56 0.25 12.56
C VAL A 25 2.79 1.70 12.13
N ASN A 26 3.08 1.87 10.84
CA ASN A 26 2.98 3.14 10.14
C ASN A 26 2.04 2.95 8.95
N GLN A 27 0.90 3.63 8.97
CA GLN A 27 -0.08 3.58 7.90
C GLN A 27 0.23 4.67 6.88
N ILE A 28 0.61 4.28 5.67
CA ILE A 28 1.09 5.17 4.61
C ILE A 28 0.31 4.96 3.31
N GLU A 29 0.37 5.92 2.40
CA GLU A 29 -0.14 5.74 1.04
C GLU A 29 0.72 4.73 0.29
N VAL A 30 0.12 3.61 -0.16
CA VAL A 30 0.79 2.68 -1.08
C VAL A 30 -0.20 2.12 -2.08
N HIS A 31 0.10 2.24 -3.36
CA HIS A 31 -0.64 1.63 -4.47
C HIS A 31 0.28 1.57 -5.72
N PRO A 32 -0.13 0.96 -6.84
CA PRO A 32 0.76 0.77 -7.99
C PRO A 32 1.39 2.04 -8.56
N TYR A 33 0.72 3.20 -8.45
CA TYR A 33 1.29 4.47 -8.90
C TYR A 33 2.15 5.18 -7.84
N TRP A 34 2.14 4.71 -6.60
CA TRP A 34 2.92 5.24 -5.48
C TRP A 34 3.46 4.10 -4.62
N VAL A 35 4.58 3.50 -5.06
CA VAL A 35 5.09 2.21 -4.58
C VAL A 35 5.85 2.33 -3.26
N GLN A 36 6.49 3.45 -2.99
CA GLN A 36 7.14 3.83 -1.72
C GLN A 36 8.22 2.85 -1.20
N GLU A 37 9.08 2.32 -2.06
CA GLU A 37 10.12 1.36 -1.67
C GLU A 37 11.01 1.87 -0.51
N ASP A 38 11.45 3.14 -0.57
CA ASP A 38 12.31 3.73 0.46
C ASP A 38 11.60 3.81 1.81
N MET A 39 10.33 4.18 1.82
CA MET A 39 9.55 4.27 3.06
C MET A 39 9.27 2.88 3.65
N LEU A 40 8.99 1.89 2.80
CA LEU A 40 8.81 0.50 3.22
C LEU A 40 10.10 -0.06 3.83
N ALA A 41 11.23 0.22 3.20
CA ALA A 41 12.55 -0.16 3.73
C ALA A 41 12.85 0.54 5.07
N ALA A 42 12.50 1.82 5.20
CA ALA A 42 12.67 2.59 6.43
C ALA A 42 11.81 2.04 7.57
N ASN A 43 10.55 1.69 7.32
CA ASN A 43 9.67 1.04 8.30
C ASN A 43 10.25 -0.33 8.72
N LYS A 44 10.60 -1.16 7.74
CA LYS A 44 11.13 -2.51 7.97
C LYS A 44 12.41 -2.50 8.81
N SER A 45 13.33 -1.57 8.55
CA SER A 45 14.60 -1.46 9.30
C SER A 45 14.40 -1.11 10.77
N ARG A 46 13.24 -0.53 11.12
CA ARG A 46 12.84 -0.17 12.48
C ARG A 46 11.91 -1.20 13.14
N GLY A 47 11.60 -2.31 12.44
CA GLY A 47 10.65 -3.31 12.92
C GLY A 47 9.19 -2.83 12.91
N ILE A 48 8.88 -1.81 12.11
CA ILE A 48 7.54 -1.21 11.99
C ILE A 48 6.80 -1.87 10.82
N VAL A 49 5.57 -2.32 11.06
CA VAL A 49 4.72 -2.87 10.01
C VAL A 49 4.13 -1.74 9.17
N SER A 50 4.15 -1.90 7.85
CA SER A 50 3.50 -0.96 6.92
C SER A 50 2.05 -1.36 6.66
N GLU A 51 1.13 -0.43 6.86
CA GLU A 51 -0.25 -0.53 6.39
C GLU A 51 -0.45 0.43 5.21
N ALA A 52 -1.25 0.01 4.22
CA ALA A 52 -1.53 0.83 3.05
C ALA A 52 -2.93 1.42 3.13
N TRP A 53 -3.03 2.75 3.25
CA TRP A 53 -4.28 3.44 2.96
C TRP A 53 -4.43 3.66 1.45
N SER A 54 -5.68 3.78 0.98
CA SER A 54 -6.01 3.86 -0.45
C SER A 54 -5.29 2.80 -1.33
N PRO A 55 -5.24 1.50 -0.94
CA PRO A 55 -4.41 0.50 -1.63
C PRO A 55 -4.80 0.30 -3.09
N LEU A 56 -6.01 0.66 -3.48
CA LEU A 56 -6.49 0.61 -4.85
C LEU A 56 -6.43 1.98 -5.56
N GLY A 57 -5.86 3.03 -4.91
CA GLY A 57 -5.67 4.36 -5.50
C GLY A 57 -6.97 5.12 -5.77
N ARG A 58 -7.91 5.19 -4.83
CA ARG A 58 -9.19 5.95 -4.93
C ARG A 58 -9.92 5.84 -6.28
N GLY A 59 -10.33 4.64 -6.67
CA GLY A 59 -11.08 4.38 -7.90
C GLY A 59 -10.25 4.44 -9.17
N SER A 60 -9.03 4.18 -9.04
CA SER A 60 -7.88 4.48 -9.83
C SER A 60 -7.85 3.89 -11.23
N ALA A 61 -7.15 4.63 -12.07
CA ALA A 61 -6.67 4.17 -13.36
C ALA A 61 -5.80 2.91 -13.24
N ALA A 62 -5.13 2.68 -12.10
CA ALA A 62 -4.30 1.49 -11.87
C ALA A 62 -5.07 0.18 -12.07
N LEU A 63 -6.35 0.12 -11.68
CA LEU A 63 -7.20 -1.05 -11.93
C LEU A 63 -7.46 -1.32 -13.42
N LYS A 64 -7.19 -0.33 -14.28
CA LYS A 64 -7.42 -0.39 -15.73
C LYS A 64 -6.14 -0.61 -16.52
N GLU A 65 -5.00 -0.66 -15.86
CA GLU A 65 -3.72 -0.95 -16.51
C GLU A 65 -3.73 -2.34 -17.13
N ASP A 66 -3.19 -2.46 -18.34
CA ASP A 66 -3.23 -3.72 -19.09
C ASP A 66 -2.47 -4.83 -18.37
N ILE A 67 -1.36 -4.52 -17.70
CA ILE A 67 -0.63 -5.49 -16.89
C ILE A 67 -1.51 -6.06 -15.77
N ILE A 68 -2.29 -5.22 -15.09
CA ILE A 68 -3.19 -5.66 -14.00
C ILE A 68 -4.32 -6.52 -14.55
N LYS A 69 -4.92 -6.15 -15.70
CA LYS A 69 -5.97 -6.96 -16.36
C LYS A 69 -5.43 -8.31 -16.81
N ASN A 70 -4.26 -8.33 -17.46
CA ASN A 70 -3.64 -9.57 -17.94
C ASN A 70 -3.33 -10.53 -16.78
N LEU A 71 -2.88 -10.01 -15.63
CA LEU A 71 -2.69 -10.81 -14.42
C LEU A 71 -4.02 -11.30 -13.84
N ALA A 72 -5.05 -10.45 -13.84
CA ALA A 72 -6.39 -10.84 -13.40
C ALA A 72 -6.93 -12.01 -14.25
N ASP A 73 -6.83 -11.93 -15.56
CA ASP A 73 -7.23 -13.00 -16.48
C ASP A 73 -6.40 -14.27 -16.24
N LYS A 74 -5.07 -14.12 -16.09
CA LYS A 74 -4.16 -15.26 -15.85
C LYS A 74 -4.53 -16.05 -14.59
N TYR A 75 -4.87 -15.35 -13.50
CA TYR A 75 -5.14 -15.99 -12.21
C TYR A 75 -6.64 -16.22 -11.94
N GLY A 76 -7.54 -15.86 -12.88
CA GLY A 76 -8.98 -15.98 -12.70
C GLY A 76 -9.50 -15.11 -11.53
N LYS A 77 -8.89 -13.95 -11.32
CA LYS A 77 -9.20 -13.00 -10.25
C LYS A 77 -9.63 -11.65 -10.83
N ASN A 78 -10.19 -10.76 -10.01
CA ASN A 78 -10.41 -9.39 -10.44
C ASN A 78 -9.15 -8.50 -10.22
N THR A 79 -9.11 -7.36 -10.86
CA THR A 79 -7.98 -6.43 -10.81
C THR A 79 -7.66 -5.91 -9.41
N GLY A 80 -8.69 -5.74 -8.56
CA GLY A 80 -8.50 -5.37 -7.15
C GLY A 80 -7.78 -6.47 -6.36
N GLN A 81 -8.13 -7.73 -6.58
CA GLN A 81 -7.49 -8.88 -5.93
C GLN A 81 -6.00 -8.98 -6.31
N ILE A 82 -5.64 -8.70 -7.56
CA ILE A 82 -4.24 -8.65 -8.00
C ILE A 82 -3.45 -7.59 -7.21
N ILE A 83 -3.99 -6.38 -7.11
CA ILE A 83 -3.32 -5.30 -6.39
C ILE A 83 -3.23 -5.61 -4.88
N LEU A 84 -4.28 -6.16 -4.28
CA LEU A 84 -4.24 -6.54 -2.85
C LEU A 84 -3.23 -7.67 -2.60
N ARG A 85 -3.13 -8.64 -3.52
CA ARG A 85 -2.12 -9.70 -3.43
C ARG A 85 -0.70 -9.16 -3.58
N TRP A 86 -0.48 -8.21 -4.48
CA TRP A 86 0.79 -7.50 -4.64
C TRP A 86 1.22 -6.82 -3.32
N HIS A 87 0.30 -6.15 -2.60
CA HIS A 87 0.60 -5.59 -1.27
C HIS A 87 1.05 -6.67 -0.28
N THR A 88 0.24 -7.73 -0.14
CA THR A 88 0.52 -8.77 0.88
C THR A 88 1.82 -9.51 0.62
N GLN A 89 2.18 -9.75 -0.65
CA GLN A 89 3.47 -10.37 -0.98
C GLN A 89 4.68 -9.45 -0.75
N ARG A 90 4.47 -8.16 -0.69
CA ARG A 90 5.48 -7.15 -0.29
C ARG A 90 5.53 -6.91 1.23
N GLY A 91 4.76 -7.67 2.02
CA GLY A 91 4.70 -7.53 3.47
C GLY A 91 3.91 -6.32 3.95
N ILE A 92 3.01 -5.80 3.12
CA ILE A 92 2.16 -4.64 3.42
C ILE A 92 0.74 -5.12 3.74
N ILE A 93 0.11 -4.55 4.75
CA ILE A 93 -1.29 -4.81 5.09
C ILE A 93 -2.18 -3.80 4.35
N PRO A 94 -2.89 -4.18 3.28
CA PRO A 94 -3.77 -3.25 2.58
C PRO A 94 -5.09 -3.04 3.33
N LEU A 95 -5.57 -1.80 3.37
CA LEU A 95 -6.83 -1.42 4.01
C LEU A 95 -7.87 -0.95 2.95
N PRO A 96 -8.43 -1.87 2.15
CA PRO A 96 -9.39 -1.51 1.13
C PRO A 96 -10.75 -1.18 1.74
N LYS A 97 -11.33 -0.03 1.36
CA LYS A 97 -12.71 0.30 1.72
C LYS A 97 -13.67 -0.65 0.98
N ALA A 98 -14.56 -1.30 1.71
CA ALA A 98 -15.60 -2.15 1.15
C ALA A 98 -16.93 -1.97 1.89
N SER A 99 -17.95 -1.46 1.20
CA SER A 99 -19.30 -1.25 1.74
C SER A 99 -20.25 -2.40 1.46
N SER A 100 -19.91 -3.32 0.55
CA SER A 100 -20.73 -4.49 0.20
C SER A 100 -20.08 -5.80 0.63
N LEU A 101 -20.92 -6.78 0.96
CA LEU A 101 -20.46 -8.13 1.34
C LEU A 101 -19.67 -8.81 0.21
N ILE A 102 -20.05 -8.53 -1.04
CA ILE A 102 -19.38 -9.05 -2.23
C ILE A 102 -17.94 -8.53 -2.29
N HIS A 103 -17.74 -7.22 -2.11
CA HIS A 103 -16.41 -6.63 -2.10
C HIS A 103 -15.58 -7.10 -0.91
N GLN A 104 -16.17 -7.24 0.28
CA GLN A 104 -15.46 -7.75 1.47
C GLN A 104 -14.94 -9.18 1.23
N ARG A 105 -15.79 -10.07 0.70
CA ARG A 105 -15.40 -11.44 0.36
C ARG A 105 -14.33 -11.48 -0.72
N SER A 106 -14.50 -10.68 -1.77
CA SER A 106 -13.51 -10.59 -2.84
C SER A 106 -12.15 -10.09 -2.35
N ASN A 107 -12.14 -9.08 -1.48
CA ASN A 107 -10.90 -8.49 -0.96
C ASN A 107 -10.07 -9.47 -0.10
N ILE A 108 -10.70 -10.43 0.57
CA ILE A 108 -9.99 -11.43 1.38
C ILE A 108 -9.64 -12.70 0.58
N ASP A 109 -10.27 -12.92 -0.58
CA ASP A 109 -10.04 -14.08 -1.45
C ASP A 109 -8.80 -13.85 -2.34
N ILE A 110 -7.63 -13.72 -1.71
CA ILE A 110 -6.36 -13.39 -2.36
C ILE A 110 -5.21 -14.32 -1.98
N PHE A 111 -5.46 -15.37 -1.20
CA PHE A 111 -4.40 -16.23 -0.64
C PHE A 111 -4.24 -17.57 -1.37
N ASP A 112 -5.09 -17.86 -2.36
CA ASP A 112 -5.09 -19.10 -3.15
C ASP A 112 -4.20 -19.02 -4.42
N PHE A 113 -3.56 -17.87 -4.67
CA PHE A 113 -2.61 -17.66 -5.77
C PHE A 113 -1.41 -16.83 -5.32
N SER A 114 -0.37 -16.81 -6.13
CA SER A 114 0.82 -15.99 -5.87
C SER A 114 1.34 -15.37 -7.16
N LEU A 115 1.65 -14.08 -7.12
CA LEU A 115 2.37 -13.38 -8.16
C LEU A 115 3.84 -13.82 -8.14
N THR A 116 4.45 -13.98 -9.30
CA THR A 116 5.89 -14.18 -9.42
C THR A 116 6.66 -12.89 -9.12
N SER A 117 7.95 -13.01 -8.82
CA SER A 117 8.80 -11.82 -8.60
C SER A 117 8.77 -10.87 -9.81
N SER A 118 8.81 -11.44 -11.04
CA SER A 118 8.73 -10.63 -12.27
C SER A 118 7.40 -9.88 -12.40
N GLU A 119 6.28 -10.47 -11.99
CA GLU A 119 4.97 -9.82 -12.02
C GLU A 119 4.86 -8.71 -10.98
N ILE A 120 5.45 -8.92 -9.79
CA ILE A 120 5.56 -7.86 -8.78
C ILE A 120 6.36 -6.67 -9.32
N GLU A 121 7.50 -6.93 -9.99
CA GLU A 121 8.31 -5.87 -10.60
C GLU A 121 7.57 -5.14 -11.73
N GLN A 122 6.78 -5.83 -12.53
CA GLN A 122 5.95 -5.20 -13.56
C GLN A 122 4.89 -4.26 -12.95
N ILE A 123 4.32 -4.62 -11.81
CA ILE A 123 3.39 -3.73 -11.08
C ILE A 123 4.17 -2.56 -10.48
N ASN A 124 5.34 -2.80 -9.88
CA ASN A 124 6.20 -1.74 -9.34
C ASN A 124 6.61 -0.72 -10.42
N ALA A 125 6.78 -1.15 -11.66
CA ALA A 125 7.12 -0.28 -12.79
C ALA A 125 6.00 0.72 -13.16
N LEU A 126 4.80 0.59 -12.62
CA LEU A 126 3.73 1.59 -12.74
C LEU A 126 3.95 2.83 -11.87
N ASN A 127 4.95 2.82 -10.99
CA ASN A 127 5.28 3.94 -10.10
C ASN A 127 5.47 5.26 -10.86
N ARG A 128 4.97 6.35 -10.32
CA ARG A 128 5.03 7.69 -10.93
C ARG A 128 5.50 8.72 -9.90
N SER A 129 6.21 9.73 -10.35
CA SER A 129 6.60 10.88 -9.51
C SER A 129 5.42 11.74 -9.06
N ASP A 130 4.33 11.74 -9.82
CA ASP A 130 3.05 12.41 -9.55
C ASP A 130 1.95 11.45 -9.07
N GLY A 131 2.34 10.27 -8.59
CA GLY A 131 1.40 9.19 -8.26
C GLY A 131 0.58 9.38 -6.99
N ARG A 132 0.94 10.33 -6.13
CA ARG A 132 0.21 10.58 -4.87
C ARG A 132 -1.26 10.93 -5.12
N VAL A 133 -2.14 10.36 -4.29
CA VAL A 133 -3.56 10.73 -4.28
C VAL A 133 -3.69 12.19 -3.83
N ASP A 134 -4.32 13.01 -4.66
CA ASP A 134 -4.58 14.44 -4.40
C ASP A 134 -3.32 15.26 -4.04
N GLY A 135 -2.11 14.76 -4.40
CA GLY A 135 -0.85 15.45 -4.11
C GLY A 135 -0.51 15.56 -2.62
N GLN A 136 -1.09 14.72 -1.77
CA GLN A 136 -0.92 14.76 -0.31
C GLN A 136 0.52 14.44 0.11
N ASP A 137 1.34 15.47 0.27
CA ASP A 137 2.70 15.33 0.80
C ASP A 137 2.68 15.38 2.33
N PRO A 138 3.16 14.35 3.05
CA PRO A 138 3.19 14.31 4.51
C PRO A 138 3.94 15.47 5.18
N ASN A 139 4.82 16.16 4.45
CA ASN A 139 5.53 17.32 4.99
C ASN A 139 4.72 18.61 4.99
N THR A 140 3.73 18.71 4.10
CA THR A 140 3.04 19.99 3.85
C THR A 140 1.52 19.88 3.88
N TYR A 141 1.00 18.66 3.83
CA TYR A 141 -0.44 18.43 3.83
C TYR A 141 -0.97 18.40 5.26
N GLU A 142 -1.88 19.31 5.54
CA GLU A 142 -2.64 19.37 6.79
C GLU A 142 -4.12 19.20 6.44
N GLU A 143 -4.80 18.26 7.09
CA GLU A 143 -6.24 18.06 6.95
C GLU A 143 -6.94 18.86 8.04
N PHE A 144 -7.42 20.05 7.66
CA PHE A 144 -8.30 20.85 8.51
C PHE A 144 -9.74 20.62 8.02
N ASP A 145 -10.60 20.18 8.90
CA ASP A 145 -12.06 20.14 8.70
C ASP A 145 -12.69 21.54 8.75
#